data_d5c94833e1885a80b8cf4cd4dec99ff7
#
_entry.id   d5c94833e1885a80b8cf4cd4dec99ff7
#
_cell.length_a   1.000
_cell.length_b   1.000
_cell.length_c   1.000
_cell.angle_alpha   90.00
_cell.angle_beta   90.00
_cell.angle_gamma   90.00
#
_symmetry.space_group_name_H-M   'P 1'
#
loop_
_entity.id
_entity.type
_entity.pdbx_description
1 polymer ?
#
loop_
_entity_poly.entity_id
_entity_poly.type
_entity_poly.pdbx_seq_one_letter_code
_entity_poly.pdbx_strand_id
1 'polypeptide(L)'
;RGLGDVYKRQDEEIKYLLQQSEIRFKVLPEVLEIPVGCCHGDLTFSNILFNGNNYYLIDFLDSFIESPLLDMVKIRQDTRYRWSTLMYEGEFDETRFHIVSDTIDHQLDGAFKQYIWYRTFYHTLQLMNFLRILQYAKEKKIVAYLKKTIQSILNYE
;
A
#
# COMPACT_ATOMS: atom_id res chain seq x y z
N ARG A 1 18.81 17.93 0.14
CA ARG A 1 19.03 16.49 0.47
C ARG A 1 19.31 16.43 1.96
N GLY A 2 18.32 15.94 2.76
CA GLY A 2 18.41 16.00 4.22
C GLY A 2 19.19 14.82 4.81
N LEU A 3 19.59 14.94 6.08
CA LEU A 3 20.26 13.89 6.86
C LEU A 3 19.54 12.53 6.79
N GLY A 4 18.20 12.52 6.66
CA GLY A 4 17.41 11.29 6.50
C GLY A 4 17.72 10.49 5.24
N ASP A 5 18.09 11.14 4.13
CA ASP A 5 18.44 10.46 2.88
C ASP A 5 19.80 9.77 2.96
N VAL A 6 20.75 10.38 3.69
CA VAL A 6 22.08 9.82 3.92
C VAL A 6 21.98 8.58 4.82
N TYR A 7 21.17 8.64 5.87
CA TYR A 7 20.96 7.54 6.80
C TYR A 7 20.36 6.31 6.10
N LYS A 8 19.33 6.50 5.25
CA LYS A 8 18.71 5.41 4.48
C LYS A 8 19.68 4.76 3.50
N ARG A 9 20.57 5.54 2.88
CA ARG A 9 21.58 5.02 1.95
C ARG A 9 22.65 4.18 2.63
N GLN A 10 22.87 4.37 3.93
CA GLN A 10 23.82 3.60 4.73
C GLN A 10 23.19 2.41 5.45
N ASP A 11 21.85 2.31 5.46
CA ASP A 11 21.13 1.21 6.11
C ASP A 11 21.21 -0.05 5.23
N GLU A 12 21.96 -1.03 5.68
CA GLU A 12 22.21 -2.28 4.94
C GLU A 12 20.92 -3.10 4.72
N GLU A 13 19.97 -3.02 5.65
CA GLU A 13 18.69 -3.70 5.50
C GLU A 13 17.85 -3.03 4.37
N ILE A 14 17.84 -1.71 4.29
CA ILE A 14 17.19 -1.00 3.19
C ILE A 14 17.85 -1.36 1.86
N LYS A 15 19.17 -1.41 1.79
CA LYS A 15 19.89 -1.82 0.57
C LYS A 15 19.49 -3.22 0.14
N TYR A 16 19.44 -4.15 1.09
CA TYR A 16 19.00 -5.51 0.83
C TYR A 16 17.56 -5.56 0.29
N LEU A 17 16.61 -4.86 0.93
CA LEU A 17 15.21 -4.79 0.49
C LEU A 17 15.08 -4.21 -0.92
N LEU A 18 15.84 -3.17 -1.23
CA LEU A 18 15.85 -2.56 -2.57
C LEU A 18 16.39 -3.54 -3.61
N GLN A 19 17.47 -4.26 -3.30
CA GLN A 19 18.03 -5.27 -4.19
C GLN A 19 17.04 -6.41 -4.47
N GLN A 20 16.39 -6.94 -3.43
CA GLN A 20 15.35 -7.97 -3.59
C GLN A 20 14.15 -7.46 -4.41
N SER A 21 13.74 -6.22 -4.18
CA SER A 21 12.68 -5.58 -4.95
C SER A 21 13.06 -5.41 -6.43
N GLU A 22 14.29 -5.01 -6.71
CA GLU A 22 14.82 -4.88 -8.07
C GLU A 22 14.81 -6.24 -8.80
N ILE A 23 15.22 -7.31 -8.14
CA ILE A 23 15.17 -8.66 -8.71
C ILE A 23 13.72 -9.02 -9.07
N ARG A 24 12.76 -8.74 -8.18
CA ARG A 24 11.34 -9.01 -8.43
C ARG A 24 10.78 -8.20 -9.60
N PHE A 25 11.20 -6.94 -9.76
CA PHE A 25 10.75 -6.10 -10.88
C PHE A 25 11.38 -6.52 -12.22
N LYS A 26 12.61 -7.04 -12.22
CA LYS A 26 13.30 -7.50 -13.45
C LYS A 26 12.65 -8.70 -14.13
N VAL A 27 11.87 -9.49 -13.40
CA VAL A 27 11.15 -10.66 -13.97
C VAL A 27 9.76 -10.31 -14.49
N LEU A 28 9.33 -9.06 -14.35
CA LEU A 28 8.06 -8.60 -14.90
C LEU A 28 8.15 -8.52 -16.44
N PRO A 29 7.04 -8.76 -17.13
CA PRO A 29 6.97 -8.51 -18.56
C PRO A 29 7.14 -7.02 -18.87
N GLU A 30 7.66 -6.68 -20.06
CA GLU A 30 7.80 -5.29 -20.51
C GLU A 30 6.47 -4.54 -20.54
N VAL A 31 5.38 -5.26 -20.81
CA VAL A 31 4.01 -4.70 -20.83
C VAL A 31 3.16 -5.44 -19.81
N LEU A 32 2.52 -4.69 -18.94
CA LEU A 32 1.56 -5.22 -17.97
C LEU A 32 0.15 -5.06 -18.50
N GLU A 33 -0.57 -6.17 -18.64
CA GLU A 33 -1.99 -6.15 -18.97
C GLU A 33 -2.83 -6.03 -17.70
N ILE A 34 -3.27 -4.81 -17.40
CA ILE A 34 -4.12 -4.49 -16.25
C ILE A 34 -5.40 -3.81 -16.72
N PRO A 35 -6.52 -3.94 -15.97
CA PRO A 35 -7.75 -3.25 -16.32
C PRO A 35 -7.55 -1.74 -16.26
N VAL A 36 -8.09 -1.03 -17.24
CA VAL A 36 -8.16 0.43 -17.28
C VAL A 36 -9.59 0.86 -17.01
N GLY A 37 -9.79 1.87 -16.19
CA GLY A 37 -11.11 2.37 -15.86
C GLY A 37 -11.06 3.50 -14.85
N CYS A 38 -12.23 4.07 -14.58
CA CYS A 38 -12.37 5.12 -13.58
C CYS A 38 -11.86 4.61 -12.23
N CYS A 39 -10.94 5.34 -11.62
CA CYS A 39 -10.41 5.06 -10.31
C CYS A 39 -10.35 6.34 -9.47
N HIS A 40 -10.20 6.19 -8.15
CA HIS A 40 -10.03 7.29 -7.23
C HIS A 40 -8.59 7.86 -7.27
N GLY A 41 -7.61 6.99 -7.52
CA GLY A 41 -6.18 7.33 -7.55
C GLY A 41 -5.49 7.38 -6.19
N ASP A 42 -6.24 7.60 -5.10
CA ASP A 42 -5.74 7.56 -3.71
C ASP A 42 -6.82 7.07 -2.73
N LEU A 43 -7.42 5.93 -2.99
CA LEU A 43 -8.50 5.36 -2.18
C LEU A 43 -7.97 4.83 -0.85
N THR A 44 -7.81 5.71 0.13
CA THR A 44 -7.40 5.41 1.51
C THR A 44 -8.54 5.68 2.49
N PHE A 45 -8.45 5.21 3.72
CA PHE A 45 -9.46 5.49 4.75
C PHE A 45 -9.63 6.97 5.02
N SER A 46 -8.58 7.78 4.89
CA SER A 46 -8.64 9.23 5.07
C SER A 46 -9.52 9.92 4.01
N ASN A 47 -9.70 9.31 2.85
CA ASN A 47 -10.46 9.84 1.73
C ASN A 47 -11.88 9.26 1.63
N ILE A 48 -12.31 8.50 2.64
CA ILE A 48 -13.65 7.93 2.76
C ILE A 48 -14.32 8.53 3.98
N LEU A 49 -15.31 9.39 3.76
CA LEU A 49 -16.11 9.98 4.82
C LEU A 49 -17.41 9.20 5.01
N PHE A 50 -17.81 9.00 6.26
CA PHE A 50 -19.04 8.33 6.62
C PHE A 50 -19.84 9.14 7.64
N ASN A 51 -21.11 9.40 7.36
CA ASN A 51 -21.99 10.15 8.25
C ASN A 51 -23.07 9.29 8.95
N GLY A 52 -22.88 7.97 8.96
CA GLY A 52 -23.84 7.01 9.52
C GLY A 52 -24.82 6.43 8.51
N ASN A 53 -25.12 7.13 7.42
CA ASN A 53 -26.05 6.71 6.38
C ASN A 53 -25.41 6.61 4.99
N ASN A 54 -24.48 7.52 4.68
CA ASN A 54 -23.88 7.65 3.35
C ASN A 54 -22.35 7.68 3.45
N TYR A 55 -21.70 7.17 2.40
CA TYR A 55 -20.26 7.29 2.16
C TYR A 55 -20.03 8.40 1.13
N TYR A 56 -18.97 9.16 1.35
CA TYR A 56 -18.49 10.19 0.43
C TYR A 56 -17.02 9.92 0.17
N LEU A 57 -16.65 9.94 -1.10
CA LEU A 57 -15.27 9.88 -1.53
C LEU A 57 -14.79 11.28 -1.83
N ILE A 58 -13.64 11.66 -1.30
CA ILE A 58 -13.02 12.99 -1.47
C ILE A 58 -11.58 12.83 -1.97
N ASP A 59 -11.00 13.92 -2.46
CA ASP A 59 -9.60 14.01 -2.89
C ASP A 59 -9.24 12.99 -3.99
N PHE A 60 -10.05 12.97 -5.05
CA PHE A 60 -9.74 12.23 -6.27
C PHE A 60 -8.44 12.76 -6.89
N LEU A 61 -7.53 11.87 -7.21
CA LEU A 61 -6.26 12.21 -7.84
C LEU A 61 -6.18 11.63 -9.25
N ASP A 62 -5.67 12.45 -10.18
CA ASP A 62 -5.23 11.96 -11.47
C ASP A 62 -4.04 11.03 -11.24
N SER A 63 -4.22 9.77 -11.54
CA SER A 63 -3.18 8.74 -11.42
C SER A 63 -2.46 8.57 -12.76
N PHE A 64 -1.15 8.30 -12.71
CA PHE A 64 -0.38 7.96 -13.91
C PHE A 64 -0.83 6.62 -14.55
N ILE A 65 -1.58 5.82 -13.82
CA ILE A 65 -2.24 4.60 -14.28
C ILE A 65 -3.69 4.66 -13.83
N GLU A 66 -4.61 4.79 -14.75
CA GLU A 66 -6.06 4.75 -14.48
C GLU A 66 -6.54 3.30 -14.38
N SER A 67 -6.27 2.69 -13.23
CA SER A 67 -6.62 1.28 -12.97
C SER A 67 -7.26 1.10 -11.59
N PRO A 68 -8.38 0.39 -11.47
CA PRO A 68 -8.95 0.02 -10.18
C PRO A 68 -8.01 -0.84 -9.32
N LEU A 69 -6.99 -1.45 -9.93
CA LEU A 69 -5.96 -2.17 -9.19
C LEU A 69 -5.14 -1.25 -8.28
N LEU A 70 -4.93 0.03 -8.68
CA LEU A 70 -4.28 1.02 -7.80
C LEU A 70 -5.15 1.38 -6.61
N ASP A 71 -6.46 1.49 -6.79
CA ASP A 71 -7.38 1.72 -5.67
C ASP A 71 -7.37 0.52 -4.71
N MET A 72 -7.25 -0.70 -5.20
CA MET A 72 -7.07 -1.89 -4.34
C MET A 72 -5.76 -1.84 -3.56
N VAL A 73 -4.68 -1.40 -4.17
CA VAL A 73 -3.40 -1.20 -3.49
C VAL A 73 -3.53 -0.16 -2.38
N LYS A 74 -4.23 0.94 -2.64
CA LYS A 74 -4.41 2.03 -1.70
C LYS A 74 -5.33 1.68 -0.53
N ILE A 75 -6.49 1.12 -0.79
CA ILE A 75 -7.39 0.73 0.29
C ILE A 75 -6.79 -0.38 1.17
N ARG A 76 -6.08 -1.34 0.58
CA ARG A 76 -5.42 -2.41 1.31
C ARG A 76 -4.15 -1.96 2.04
N GLN A 77 -3.58 -0.82 1.71
CA GLN A 77 -2.58 -0.14 2.54
C GLN A 77 -3.12 0.10 3.96
N ASP A 78 -4.40 0.42 4.09
CA ASP A 78 -5.05 0.65 5.39
C ASP A 78 -5.69 -0.62 5.96
N THR A 79 -6.42 -1.39 5.18
CA THR A 79 -7.15 -2.57 5.69
C THR A 79 -6.21 -3.71 6.08
N ARG A 80 -5.22 -4.03 5.25
CA ARG A 80 -4.28 -5.13 5.49
C ARG A 80 -3.05 -4.70 6.26
N TYR A 81 -2.45 -3.57 5.88
CA TYR A 81 -1.17 -3.13 6.43
C TYR A 81 -1.30 -2.07 7.53
N ARG A 82 -2.51 -1.61 7.86
CA ARG A 82 -2.78 -0.70 8.99
C ARG A 82 -2.01 0.62 8.93
N TRP A 83 -1.71 1.10 7.73
CA TRP A 83 -0.91 2.31 7.55
C TRP A 83 -1.50 3.53 8.25
N SER A 84 -2.82 3.72 8.16
CA SER A 84 -3.52 4.85 8.79
C SER A 84 -3.31 4.93 10.30
N THR A 85 -3.12 3.80 10.99
CA THR A 85 -2.88 3.80 12.44
C THR A 85 -1.56 4.45 12.84
N LEU A 86 -0.58 4.49 11.95
CA LEU A 86 0.71 5.14 12.21
C LEU A 86 0.61 6.67 12.18
N MET A 87 -0.37 7.19 11.43
CA MET A 87 -0.60 8.61 11.24
C MET A 87 -1.62 9.17 12.23
N TYR A 88 -2.32 8.32 12.96
CA TYR A 88 -3.34 8.74 13.92
C TYR A 88 -2.71 8.96 15.30
N GLU A 89 -2.87 10.16 15.84
CA GLU A 89 -2.32 10.57 17.14
C GLU A 89 -3.31 10.41 18.31
N GLY A 90 -4.59 10.10 18.00
CA GLY A 90 -5.64 9.94 19.03
C GLY A 90 -5.70 8.52 19.62
N GLU A 91 -6.44 8.40 20.73
CA GLU A 91 -6.81 7.09 21.26
C GLU A 91 -7.96 6.49 20.43
N PHE A 92 -7.88 5.19 20.14
CA PHE A 92 -8.94 4.45 19.47
C PHE A 92 -8.92 2.99 19.93
N ASP A 93 -10.07 2.32 19.75
CA ASP A 93 -10.20 0.89 20.04
C ASP A 93 -9.48 0.07 18.95
N GLU A 94 -8.23 -0.30 19.23
CA GLU A 94 -7.40 -1.08 18.32
C GLU A 94 -8.04 -2.42 17.95
N THR A 95 -8.67 -3.08 18.89
CA THR A 95 -9.31 -4.39 18.67
C THR A 95 -10.45 -4.24 17.68
N ARG A 96 -11.33 -3.27 17.88
CA ARG A 96 -12.44 -2.99 16.98
C ARG A 96 -11.93 -2.56 15.59
N PHE A 97 -10.93 -1.72 15.54
CA PHE A 97 -10.31 -1.28 14.28
C PHE A 97 -9.76 -2.50 13.50
N HIS A 98 -9.06 -3.41 14.17
CA HIS A 98 -8.52 -4.61 13.55
C HIS A 98 -9.62 -5.51 13.00
N ILE A 99 -10.68 -5.80 13.78
CA ILE A 99 -11.79 -6.63 13.34
C ILE A 99 -12.46 -6.05 12.08
N VAL A 100 -12.74 -4.74 12.10
CA VAL A 100 -13.38 -4.06 10.96
C VAL A 100 -12.47 -4.09 9.73
N SER A 101 -11.19 -3.73 9.90
CA SER A 101 -10.22 -3.70 8.80
C SER A 101 -9.98 -5.09 8.20
N ASP A 102 -9.87 -6.14 9.04
CA ASP A 102 -9.72 -7.52 8.57
C ASP A 102 -10.95 -8.00 7.80
N THR A 103 -12.15 -7.63 8.28
CA THR A 103 -13.40 -7.93 7.59
C THR A 103 -13.44 -7.31 6.21
N ILE A 104 -13.10 -6.02 6.10
CA ILE A 104 -13.05 -5.31 4.82
C ILE A 104 -11.99 -5.92 3.91
N ASP A 105 -10.77 -6.16 4.43
CA ASP A 105 -9.68 -6.76 3.65
C ASP A 105 -10.05 -8.12 3.08
N HIS A 106 -10.67 -8.97 3.90
CA HIS A 106 -11.12 -10.29 3.48
C HIS A 106 -12.17 -10.22 2.36
N GLN A 107 -13.12 -9.30 2.46
CA GLN A 107 -14.14 -9.09 1.44
C GLN A 107 -13.54 -8.57 0.14
N LEU A 108 -12.63 -7.60 0.21
CA LEU A 108 -11.92 -7.08 -0.95
C LEU A 108 -11.11 -8.16 -1.65
N ASP A 109 -10.29 -8.89 -0.91
CA ASP A 109 -9.50 -9.99 -1.45
C ASP A 109 -10.39 -11.08 -2.07
N GLY A 110 -11.47 -11.47 -1.37
CA GLY A 110 -12.45 -12.43 -1.85
C GLY A 110 -13.10 -12.04 -3.17
N ALA A 111 -13.43 -10.75 -3.33
CA ALA A 111 -14.06 -10.23 -4.55
C ALA A 111 -13.07 -10.16 -5.72
N PHE A 112 -11.81 -9.80 -5.46
CA PHE A 112 -10.83 -9.52 -6.53
C PHE A 112 -9.93 -10.70 -6.90
N LYS A 113 -9.72 -11.67 -6.00
CA LYS A 113 -8.86 -12.84 -6.26
C LYS A 113 -9.28 -13.72 -7.44
N GLN A 114 -10.51 -13.61 -7.92
CA GLN A 114 -10.97 -14.30 -9.12
C GLN A 114 -10.32 -13.77 -10.40
N TYR A 115 -9.84 -12.52 -10.39
CA TYR A 115 -9.22 -11.88 -11.55
C TYR A 115 -7.73 -12.20 -11.64
N ILE A 116 -7.28 -12.64 -12.82
CA ILE A 116 -5.88 -13.01 -13.04
C ILE A 116 -4.94 -11.81 -12.86
N TRP A 117 -5.30 -10.64 -13.37
CA TRP A 117 -4.52 -9.41 -13.23
C TRP A 117 -4.32 -9.01 -11.76
N TYR A 118 -5.31 -9.25 -10.90
CA TYR A 118 -5.18 -8.97 -9.47
C TYR A 118 -4.17 -9.94 -8.83
N ARG A 119 -4.32 -11.24 -9.03
CA ARG A 119 -3.39 -12.25 -8.48
C ARG A 119 -1.96 -12.04 -8.96
N THR A 120 -1.79 -11.62 -10.23
CA THR A 120 -0.48 -11.46 -10.84
C THR A 120 0.22 -10.19 -10.37
N PHE A 121 -0.48 -9.06 -10.30
CA PHE A 121 0.17 -7.77 -10.17
C PHE A 121 -0.08 -7.05 -8.85
N TYR A 122 -1.05 -7.49 -8.03
CA TYR A 122 -1.37 -6.80 -6.78
C TYR A 122 -0.17 -6.65 -5.86
N HIS A 123 0.55 -7.74 -5.55
CA HIS A 123 1.69 -7.70 -4.63
C HIS A 123 2.85 -6.86 -5.18
N THR A 124 3.07 -6.88 -6.48
CA THR A 124 4.09 -6.06 -7.14
C THR A 124 3.78 -4.58 -7.03
N LEU A 125 2.54 -4.19 -7.29
CA LEU A 125 2.11 -2.78 -7.16
C LEU A 125 2.05 -2.34 -5.68
N GLN A 126 1.70 -3.24 -4.76
CA GLN A 126 1.75 -2.97 -3.34
C GLN A 126 3.19 -2.74 -2.85
N LEU A 127 4.13 -3.56 -3.34
CA LEU A 127 5.57 -3.37 -3.08
C LEU A 127 6.04 -2.00 -3.60
N MET A 128 5.71 -1.66 -4.84
CA MET A 128 6.05 -0.37 -5.44
C MET A 128 5.47 0.81 -4.63
N ASN A 129 4.23 0.68 -4.14
CA ASN A 129 3.61 1.70 -3.30
C ASN A 129 4.38 1.93 -2.00
N PHE A 130 4.77 0.88 -1.27
CA PHE A 130 5.52 1.02 -0.01
C PHE A 130 6.97 1.49 -0.23
N LEU A 131 7.62 1.09 -1.32
CA LEU A 131 8.94 1.62 -1.69
C LEU A 131 8.88 3.12 -1.98
N ARG A 132 7.82 3.58 -2.65
CA ARG A 132 7.59 5.01 -2.88
C ARG A 132 7.41 5.76 -1.55
N ILE A 133 6.64 5.23 -0.62
CA ILE A 133 6.46 5.83 0.71
C ILE A 133 7.79 5.85 1.48
N LEU A 134 8.57 4.77 1.45
CA LEU A 134 9.86 4.67 2.11
C LEU A 134 10.82 5.79 1.66
N GLN A 135 10.76 6.20 0.41
CA GLN A 135 11.57 7.31 -0.11
C GLN A 135 11.38 8.61 0.70
N TYR A 136 10.15 8.89 1.13
CA TYR A 136 9.79 10.13 1.84
C TYR A 136 9.75 9.98 3.36
N ALA A 137 9.75 8.76 3.90
CA ALA A 137 9.70 8.52 5.33
C ALA A 137 10.92 9.09 6.05
N LYS A 138 10.73 9.85 7.12
CA LYS A 138 11.80 10.49 7.91
C LYS A 138 11.88 9.92 9.32
N GLU A 139 10.76 9.55 9.90
CA GLU A 139 10.66 9.07 11.26
C GLU A 139 11.15 7.62 11.38
N LYS A 140 11.97 7.34 12.38
CA LYS A 140 12.52 6.00 12.62
C LYS A 140 11.43 4.93 12.77
N LYS A 141 10.33 5.26 13.47
CA LYS A 141 9.18 4.36 13.66
C LYS A 141 8.57 3.97 12.31
N ILE A 142 8.35 4.95 11.44
CA ILE A 142 7.76 4.74 10.11
C ILE A 142 8.71 3.94 9.22
N VAL A 143 10.01 4.28 9.23
CA VAL A 143 11.01 3.52 8.46
C VAL A 143 11.07 2.07 8.93
N ALA A 144 11.08 1.81 10.23
CA ALA A 144 11.08 0.43 10.77
C ALA A 144 9.82 -0.35 10.35
N TYR A 145 8.66 0.29 10.41
CA TYR A 145 7.41 -0.31 9.93
C TYR A 145 7.48 -0.64 8.44
N LEU A 146 7.94 0.29 7.60
CA LEU A 146 8.04 0.10 6.16
C LEU A 146 9.01 -1.03 5.80
N LYS A 147 10.16 -1.12 6.48
CA LYS A 147 11.12 -2.23 6.31
C LYS A 147 10.43 -3.58 6.55
N LYS A 148 9.72 -3.72 7.69
CA LYS A 148 8.98 -4.93 8.03
C LYS A 148 7.89 -5.26 7.01
N THR A 149 7.15 -4.26 6.56
CA THR A 149 6.07 -4.41 5.59
C THR A 149 6.61 -4.83 4.22
N ILE A 150 7.64 -4.15 3.71
CA ILE A 150 8.28 -4.49 2.44
C ILE A 150 8.83 -5.93 2.48
N GLN A 151 9.52 -6.30 3.58
CA GLN A 151 10.02 -7.66 3.76
C GLN A 151 8.87 -8.70 3.73
N SER A 152 7.74 -8.40 4.37
CA SER A 152 6.58 -9.31 4.38
C SER A 152 5.98 -9.50 2.98
N ILE A 153 5.96 -8.44 2.15
CA ILE A 153 5.48 -8.52 0.77
C ILE A 153 6.46 -9.29 -0.12
N LEU A 154 7.77 -9.10 0.08
CA LEU A 154 8.80 -9.84 -0.65
C LEU A 154 8.78 -11.35 -0.36
N ASN A 155 8.39 -11.73 0.85
CA ASN A 155 8.25 -13.13 1.27
C ASN A 155 6.93 -13.77 0.83
N TYR A 156 6.02 -13.00 0.22
CA TYR A 156 4.75 -13.51 -0.28
C TYR A 156 4.99 -14.09 -1.70
N GLU A 157 4.86 -15.40 -1.81
CA GLU A 157 4.94 -16.15 -3.07
C GLU A 157 3.57 -16.25 -3.77
#